data_c1fee3f5ded4ced68b51902cbb23aa7b
#
_entry.id   c1fee3f5ded4ced68b51902cbb23aa7b
#
_cell.length_a   1.000
_cell.length_b   1.000
_cell.length_c   1.000
_cell.angle_alpha   90.00
_cell.angle_beta   90.00
_cell.angle_gamma   90.00
#
_symmetry.space_group_name_H-M   'P 1'
#
loop_
_entity.id
_entity.type
_entity.pdbx_description
1 polymer ?
#
loop_
_entity_poly.entity_id
_entity_poly.type
_entity_poly.pdbx_seq_one_letter_code
_entity_poly.pdbx_strand_id
1 'polypeptide(L)'
;HVDFTVEVERSLRVLDGAVMVLSAKEGVEPQSETVWRQADKYKVPRLAFFNKMDRIGANFDMCVSDIKEKLGSNPVPIQIPIGAEDKFEGVVDLIEMKEIVWPVDSDNGQHFEVKDIRAELQEKAEEARQYMLESIVETDDALMEKFFGGEEITKEEILKGLRKATIENTIVPVVCGTAFKNKGIQALLDAIVNFMPAPTDVAMVEGRDPKDPEKL
;
A
#
# COMPACT_ATOMS: atom_id res chain seq x y z
N HIS A 1 -12.17 -17.91 0.06
CA HIS A 1 -12.53 -19.15 -0.64
C HIS A 1 -13.61 -18.81 -1.65
N VAL A 2 -13.54 -19.35 -2.86
CA VAL A 2 -14.47 -19.04 -3.97
C VAL A 2 -15.95 -19.33 -3.59
N ASP A 3 -16.17 -20.25 -2.67
CA ASP A 3 -17.51 -20.67 -2.21
C ASP A 3 -18.21 -19.62 -1.32
N PHE A 4 -17.50 -18.57 -0.87
CA PHE A 4 -18.03 -17.53 0.00
C PHE A 4 -18.12 -16.16 -0.68
N THR A 5 -18.32 -16.13 -1.98
CA THR A 5 -18.38 -14.89 -2.78
C THR A 5 -19.43 -13.92 -2.25
N VAL A 6 -20.58 -14.40 -1.82
CA VAL A 6 -21.67 -13.57 -1.29
C VAL A 6 -21.30 -12.93 0.05
N GLU A 7 -20.63 -13.67 0.93
CA GLU A 7 -20.16 -13.16 2.23
C GLU A 7 -19.05 -12.12 2.05
N VAL A 8 -18.12 -12.37 1.13
CA VAL A 8 -17.07 -11.42 0.76
C VAL A 8 -17.69 -10.13 0.19
N GLU A 9 -18.65 -10.26 -0.71
CA GLU A 9 -19.35 -9.12 -1.32
C GLU A 9 -20.12 -8.28 -0.27
N ARG A 10 -20.82 -8.95 0.66
CA ARG A 10 -21.49 -8.28 1.78
C ARG A 10 -20.51 -7.53 2.68
N SER A 11 -19.35 -8.13 2.95
CA SER A 11 -18.30 -7.50 3.75
C SER A 11 -17.73 -6.27 3.04
N LEU A 12 -17.37 -6.39 1.77
CA LEU A 12 -16.84 -5.29 0.96
C LEU A 12 -17.77 -4.08 0.87
N ARG A 13 -19.09 -4.32 0.93
CA ARG A 13 -20.09 -3.24 0.88
C ARG A 13 -20.05 -2.31 2.09
N VAL A 14 -19.53 -2.77 3.22
CA VAL A 14 -19.50 -2.00 4.49
C VAL A 14 -18.06 -1.64 4.91
N LEU A 15 -17.06 -1.98 4.11
CA LEU A 15 -15.67 -1.65 4.39
C LEU A 15 -15.36 -0.23 3.89
N ASP A 16 -14.76 0.57 4.77
CA ASP A 16 -14.22 1.88 4.41
C ASP A 16 -12.86 1.75 3.70
N GLY A 17 -12.12 0.68 3.95
CA GLY A 17 -10.84 0.38 3.31
C GLY A 17 -10.41 -1.07 3.54
N ALA A 18 -9.44 -1.55 2.77
CA ALA A 18 -8.93 -2.92 2.84
C ALA A 18 -7.42 -3.01 2.70
N VAL A 19 -6.82 -3.97 3.38
CA VAL A 19 -5.43 -4.38 3.15
C VAL A 19 -5.43 -5.67 2.35
N MET A 20 -4.90 -5.62 1.13
CA MET A 20 -4.74 -6.80 0.28
C MET A 20 -3.40 -7.46 0.55
N VAL A 21 -3.43 -8.62 1.18
CA VAL A 21 -2.21 -9.39 1.48
C VAL A 21 -1.95 -10.38 0.35
N LEU A 22 -0.85 -10.18 -0.37
CA LEU A 22 -0.40 -11.05 -1.47
C LEU A 22 0.90 -11.74 -1.07
N SER A 23 1.11 -12.95 -1.60
CA SER A 23 2.40 -13.63 -1.42
C SER A 23 3.42 -13.05 -2.39
N ALA A 24 4.58 -12.65 -1.88
CA ALA A 24 5.68 -12.15 -2.70
C ALA A 24 6.25 -13.20 -3.68
N LYS A 25 5.93 -14.48 -3.45
CA LYS A 25 6.33 -15.58 -4.32
C LYS A 25 5.33 -15.85 -5.43
N GLU A 26 4.05 -15.91 -5.08
CA GLU A 26 2.97 -16.29 -6.00
C GLU A 26 2.40 -15.08 -6.77
N GLY A 27 2.55 -13.86 -6.24
CA GLY A 27 1.98 -12.66 -6.84
C GLY A 27 0.47 -12.63 -6.82
N VAL A 28 -0.14 -12.17 -7.90
CA VAL A 28 -1.58 -12.14 -8.10
C VAL A 28 -2.07 -13.48 -8.64
N GLU A 29 -2.90 -14.16 -7.85
CA GLU A 29 -3.56 -15.42 -8.18
C GLU A 29 -5.04 -15.18 -8.58
N PRO A 30 -5.70 -16.13 -9.28
CA PRO A 30 -7.10 -15.97 -9.71
C PRO A 30 -8.08 -15.62 -8.59
N GLN A 31 -7.85 -16.14 -7.38
CA GLN A 31 -8.68 -15.79 -6.20
C GLN A 31 -8.49 -14.35 -5.79
N SER A 32 -7.24 -13.86 -5.80
CA SER A 32 -6.91 -12.47 -5.51
C SER A 32 -7.57 -11.52 -6.51
N GLU A 33 -7.53 -11.87 -7.79
CA GLU A 33 -8.19 -11.11 -8.86
C GLU A 33 -9.70 -10.99 -8.64
N THR A 34 -10.36 -12.09 -8.26
CA THR A 34 -11.80 -12.10 -8.00
C THR A 34 -12.17 -11.14 -6.88
N VAL A 35 -11.47 -11.19 -5.74
CA VAL A 35 -11.72 -10.29 -4.60
C VAL A 35 -11.37 -8.85 -4.95
N TRP A 36 -10.32 -8.64 -5.72
CA TRP A 36 -9.91 -7.29 -6.18
C TRP A 36 -10.99 -6.63 -7.02
N ARG A 37 -11.53 -7.33 -8.03
CA ARG A 37 -12.61 -6.84 -8.89
C ARG A 37 -13.89 -6.53 -8.09
N GLN A 38 -14.17 -7.31 -7.06
CA GLN A 38 -15.28 -7.01 -6.14
C GLN A 38 -15.03 -5.72 -5.35
N ALA A 39 -13.80 -5.51 -4.87
CA ALA A 39 -13.42 -4.28 -4.18
C ALA A 39 -13.50 -3.05 -5.11
N ASP A 40 -13.17 -3.20 -6.40
CA ASP A 40 -13.35 -2.16 -7.41
C ASP A 40 -14.82 -1.77 -7.59
N LYS A 41 -15.71 -2.77 -7.65
CA LYS A 41 -17.16 -2.56 -7.76
C LYS A 41 -17.71 -1.68 -6.63
N TYR A 42 -17.19 -1.85 -5.42
CA TYR A 42 -17.61 -1.07 -4.25
C TYR A 42 -16.71 0.14 -3.97
N LYS A 43 -15.74 0.41 -4.85
CA LYS A 43 -14.78 1.52 -4.71
C LYS A 43 -14.06 1.54 -3.36
N VAL A 44 -13.73 0.36 -2.84
CA VAL A 44 -13.05 0.23 -1.55
C VAL A 44 -11.57 0.63 -1.71
N PRO A 45 -11.10 1.70 -1.06
CA PRO A 45 -9.69 2.06 -1.01
C PRO A 45 -8.86 0.92 -0.44
N ARG A 46 -7.69 0.70 -1.00
CA ARG A 46 -6.87 -0.43 -0.57
C ARG A 46 -5.38 -0.13 -0.56
N LEU A 47 -4.70 -0.88 0.28
CA LEU A 47 -3.25 -0.96 0.39
C LEU A 47 -2.83 -2.39 0.11
N ALA A 48 -1.74 -2.59 -0.64
CA ALA A 48 -1.20 -3.92 -0.90
C ALA A 48 0.00 -4.20 0.02
N PHE A 49 0.00 -5.37 0.64
CA PHE A 49 1.11 -5.88 1.45
C PHE A 49 1.66 -7.16 0.83
N PHE A 50 2.89 -7.11 0.31
CA PHE A 50 3.58 -8.29 -0.18
C PHE A 50 4.25 -9.04 0.97
N ASN A 51 3.59 -10.10 1.40
CA ASN A 51 4.02 -10.95 2.51
C ASN A 51 4.96 -12.05 2.02
N LYS A 52 5.67 -12.66 2.96
CA LYS A 52 6.60 -13.78 2.72
C LYS A 52 7.82 -13.39 1.87
N MET A 53 8.34 -12.18 2.04
CA MET A 53 9.57 -11.73 1.38
C MET A 53 10.79 -12.61 1.69
N ASP A 54 10.72 -13.39 2.77
CA ASP A 54 11.76 -14.34 3.20
C ASP A 54 11.65 -15.74 2.55
N ARG A 55 10.72 -15.97 1.66
CA ARG A 55 10.53 -17.27 1.01
C ARG A 55 11.29 -17.35 -0.31
N ILE A 56 11.79 -18.55 -0.62
CA ILE A 56 12.44 -18.83 -1.90
C ILE A 56 11.49 -18.55 -3.06
N GLY A 57 11.93 -17.74 -4.01
CA GLY A 57 11.14 -17.26 -5.14
C GLY A 57 10.39 -15.95 -4.88
N ALA A 58 10.59 -15.30 -3.72
CA ALA A 58 10.00 -13.99 -3.46
C ALA A 58 10.57 -12.93 -4.43
N ASN A 59 9.66 -12.21 -5.11
CA ASN A 59 10.01 -11.18 -6.08
C ASN A 59 9.05 -10.00 -5.98
N PHE A 60 9.52 -8.91 -5.40
CA PHE A 60 8.74 -7.69 -5.19
C PHE A 60 8.31 -7.05 -6.51
N ASP A 61 9.25 -6.88 -7.44
CA ASP A 61 9.02 -6.19 -8.70
C ASP A 61 8.01 -6.94 -9.58
N MET A 62 8.06 -8.28 -9.57
CA MET A 62 7.05 -9.14 -10.21
C MET A 62 5.65 -8.87 -9.62
N CYS A 63 5.54 -8.80 -8.30
CA CYS A 63 4.25 -8.57 -7.65
C CYS A 63 3.68 -7.18 -7.96
N VAL A 64 4.51 -6.15 -8.05
CA VAL A 64 4.11 -4.80 -8.50
C VAL A 64 3.60 -4.86 -9.94
N SER A 65 4.35 -5.51 -10.84
CA SER A 65 3.93 -5.71 -12.24
C SER A 65 2.61 -6.47 -12.35
N ASP A 66 2.42 -7.52 -11.55
CA ASP A 66 1.19 -8.31 -11.51
C ASP A 66 -0.05 -7.46 -11.17
N ILE A 67 0.05 -6.56 -10.19
CA ILE A 67 -1.06 -5.65 -9.85
C ILE A 67 -1.38 -4.75 -11.05
N LYS A 68 -0.37 -4.23 -11.72
CA LYS A 68 -0.55 -3.38 -12.88
C LYS A 68 -1.15 -4.13 -14.08
N GLU A 69 -0.57 -5.28 -14.41
CA GLU A 69 -0.93 -6.00 -15.65
C GLU A 69 -2.19 -6.86 -15.49
N LYS A 70 -2.35 -7.56 -14.35
CA LYS A 70 -3.47 -8.49 -14.14
C LYS A 70 -4.68 -7.78 -13.54
N LEU A 71 -4.48 -6.78 -12.69
CA LEU A 71 -5.56 -6.09 -11.98
C LEU A 71 -5.92 -4.73 -12.58
N GLY A 72 -5.08 -4.18 -13.49
CA GLY A 72 -5.32 -2.89 -14.12
C GLY A 72 -5.31 -1.70 -13.17
N SER A 73 -4.68 -1.86 -12.01
CA SER A 73 -4.56 -0.82 -10.97
C SER A 73 -3.21 -0.13 -11.05
N ASN A 74 -3.06 0.98 -10.36
CA ASN A 74 -1.81 1.74 -10.27
C ASN A 74 -1.10 1.47 -8.93
N PRO A 75 -0.23 0.44 -8.85
CA PRO A 75 0.53 0.15 -7.64
C PRO A 75 1.66 1.16 -7.48
N VAL A 76 1.70 1.82 -6.33
CA VAL A 76 2.73 2.80 -5.99
C VAL A 76 3.52 2.30 -4.80
N PRO A 77 4.73 1.76 -5.00
CA PRO A 77 5.62 1.42 -3.89
C PRO A 77 5.92 2.65 -3.03
N ILE A 78 5.66 2.54 -1.74
CA ILE A 78 6.10 3.51 -0.72
C ILE A 78 7.29 2.98 0.06
N GLN A 79 7.69 1.75 -0.25
CA GLN A 79 8.86 1.07 0.25
C GLN A 79 9.44 0.17 -0.84
N ILE A 80 10.75 -0.06 -0.79
CA ILE A 80 11.41 -1.12 -1.55
C ILE A 80 12.12 -2.09 -0.61
N PRO A 81 12.17 -3.39 -0.92
CA PRO A 81 12.82 -4.37 -0.04
C PRO A 81 14.35 -4.24 -0.06
N ILE A 82 14.95 -4.54 1.09
CA ILE A 82 16.39 -4.74 1.24
C ILE A 82 16.64 -6.24 1.25
N GLY A 83 17.11 -6.76 0.11
CA GLY A 83 17.25 -8.19 -0.11
C GLY A 83 15.93 -8.90 -0.37
N ALA A 84 16.00 -10.18 -0.59
CA ALA A 84 14.87 -11.08 -0.77
C ALA A 84 15.25 -12.47 -0.26
N GLU A 85 14.28 -13.34 -0.05
CA GLU A 85 14.47 -14.70 0.41
C GLU A 85 15.18 -14.74 1.78
N ASP A 86 16.21 -15.57 1.92
CA ASP A 86 17.01 -15.68 3.14
C ASP A 86 17.83 -14.40 3.46
N LYS A 87 18.00 -13.53 2.46
CA LYS A 87 18.69 -12.25 2.56
C LYS A 87 17.74 -11.06 2.81
N PHE A 88 16.47 -11.30 3.04
CA PHE A 88 15.53 -10.22 3.36
C PHE A 88 15.85 -9.65 4.74
N GLU A 89 16.41 -8.44 4.78
CA GLU A 89 16.84 -7.74 6.00
C GLU A 89 15.83 -6.69 6.46
N GLY A 90 15.15 -6.04 5.52
CA GLY A 90 14.31 -4.90 5.84
C GLY A 90 13.73 -4.21 4.60
N VAL A 91 13.44 -2.93 4.75
CA VAL A 91 12.88 -2.10 3.68
C VAL A 91 13.56 -0.73 3.65
N VAL A 92 13.56 -0.09 2.50
CA VAL A 92 13.82 1.35 2.38
C VAL A 92 12.48 2.06 2.39
N ASP A 93 12.27 2.96 3.32
CA ASP A 93 11.13 3.88 3.34
C ASP A 93 11.40 5.02 2.35
N LEU A 94 10.55 5.12 1.33
CA LEU A 94 10.69 6.12 0.26
C LEU A 94 10.17 7.50 0.67
N ILE A 95 9.41 7.60 1.75
CA ILE A 95 8.92 8.88 2.27
C ILE A 95 10.02 9.56 3.09
N GLU A 96 10.64 8.81 4.00
CA GLU A 96 11.72 9.31 4.86
C GLU A 96 13.10 9.22 4.21
N MET A 97 13.26 8.43 3.16
CA MET A 97 14.53 8.07 2.54
C MET A 97 15.52 7.49 3.56
N LYS A 98 15.06 6.47 4.27
CA LYS A 98 15.81 5.74 5.30
C LYS A 98 15.62 4.23 5.16
N GLU A 99 16.63 3.47 5.56
CA GLU A 99 16.49 2.04 5.75
C GLU A 99 15.84 1.73 7.10
N ILE A 100 14.90 0.78 7.09
CA ILE A 100 14.35 0.15 8.28
C ILE A 100 14.78 -1.31 8.24
N VAL A 101 15.69 -1.68 9.13
CA VAL A 101 16.36 -3.00 9.14
C VAL A 101 16.05 -3.74 10.43
N TRP A 102 15.70 -5.01 10.30
CA TRP A 102 15.49 -5.91 11.43
C TRP A 102 16.73 -6.80 11.62
N PRO A 103 17.58 -6.56 12.64
CA PRO A 103 18.72 -7.42 12.96
C PRO A 103 18.30 -8.88 13.20
N VAL A 104 19.27 -9.81 13.10
CA VAL A 104 19.01 -11.24 13.33
C VAL A 104 18.44 -11.49 14.72
N ASP A 105 18.90 -10.74 15.73
CA ASP A 105 18.46 -10.82 17.12
C ASP A 105 17.38 -9.77 17.46
N SER A 106 16.50 -9.48 16.53
CA SER A 106 15.47 -8.42 16.65
C SER A 106 14.30 -8.76 17.58
N ASP A 107 14.43 -9.73 18.48
CA ASP A 107 13.39 -10.17 19.42
C ASP A 107 12.04 -10.43 18.68
N ASN A 108 12.07 -11.38 17.78
CA ASN A 108 10.94 -11.70 16.90
C ASN A 108 10.40 -10.47 16.12
N GLY A 109 11.29 -9.60 15.64
CA GLY A 109 10.94 -8.43 14.84
C GLY A 109 10.37 -7.26 15.63
N GLN A 110 10.44 -7.27 16.96
CA GLN A 110 9.99 -6.14 17.79
C GLN A 110 10.95 -4.94 17.69
N HIS A 111 12.26 -5.22 17.54
CA HIS A 111 13.28 -4.20 17.43
C HIS A 111 13.73 -4.06 15.99
N PHE A 112 13.77 -2.84 15.52
CA PHE A 112 14.31 -2.45 14.22
C PHE A 112 15.24 -1.25 14.38
N GLU A 113 16.09 -1.04 13.41
CA GLU A 113 17.01 0.08 13.34
C GLU A 113 16.68 0.93 12.12
N VAL A 114 16.72 2.25 12.28
CA VAL A 114 16.59 3.21 11.18
C VAL A 114 17.97 3.74 10.84
N LYS A 115 18.36 3.63 9.56
CA LYS A 115 19.70 3.98 9.06
C LYS A 115 19.61 4.82 7.79
N ASP A 116 20.71 5.45 7.44
CA ASP A 116 20.88 6.05 6.12
C ASP A 116 20.90 4.96 5.05
N ILE A 117 20.40 5.28 3.86
CA ILE A 117 20.36 4.34 2.75
C ILE A 117 21.80 4.00 2.34
N ARG A 118 22.11 2.71 2.26
CA ARG A 118 23.39 2.22 1.78
C ARG A 118 23.60 2.59 0.31
N ALA A 119 24.86 2.91 -0.06
CA ALA A 119 25.18 3.44 -1.38
C ALA A 119 24.65 2.60 -2.55
N GLU A 120 24.63 1.27 -2.41
CA GLU A 120 24.15 0.34 -3.43
C GLU A 120 22.65 0.39 -3.69
N LEU A 121 21.86 0.95 -2.77
CA LEU A 121 20.39 1.09 -2.91
C LEU A 121 19.96 2.53 -3.19
N GLN A 122 20.87 3.49 -3.14
CA GLN A 122 20.55 4.91 -3.26
C GLN A 122 19.87 5.23 -4.59
N GLU A 123 20.45 4.81 -5.71
CA GLU A 123 19.90 5.05 -7.05
C GLU A 123 18.50 4.40 -7.20
N LYS A 124 18.34 3.14 -6.80
CA LYS A 124 17.04 2.45 -6.85
C LYS A 124 16.00 3.13 -5.97
N ALA A 125 16.40 3.61 -4.80
CA ALA A 125 15.50 4.33 -3.89
C ALA A 125 15.07 5.68 -4.47
N GLU A 126 15.99 6.43 -5.08
CA GLU A 126 15.69 7.70 -5.74
C GLU A 126 14.74 7.52 -6.92
N GLU A 127 14.97 6.53 -7.78
CA GLU A 127 14.07 6.20 -8.89
C GLU A 127 12.67 5.81 -8.39
N ALA A 128 12.60 4.96 -7.37
CA ALA A 128 11.32 4.54 -6.80
C ALA A 128 10.59 5.70 -6.11
N ARG A 129 11.30 6.59 -5.41
CA ARG A 129 10.75 7.82 -4.84
C ARG A 129 10.22 8.74 -5.93
N GLN A 130 10.97 8.94 -6.99
CA GLN A 130 10.56 9.77 -8.12
C GLN A 130 9.24 9.26 -8.71
N TYR A 131 9.11 7.95 -8.96
CA TYR A 131 7.87 7.34 -9.43
C TYR A 131 6.71 7.54 -8.44
N MET A 132 6.97 7.41 -7.14
CA MET A 132 5.96 7.67 -6.09
C MET A 132 5.49 9.13 -6.15
N LEU A 133 6.40 10.10 -6.25
CA LEU A 133 6.06 11.52 -6.34
C LEU A 133 5.27 11.85 -7.59
N GLU A 134 5.70 11.36 -8.76
CA GLU A 134 4.97 11.51 -10.02
C GLU A 134 3.53 11.00 -9.92
N SER A 135 3.33 9.84 -9.26
CA SER A 135 2.01 9.25 -9.10
C SER A 135 1.05 10.06 -8.21
N ILE A 136 1.57 10.82 -7.24
CA ILE A 136 0.72 11.65 -6.36
C ILE A 136 0.49 13.06 -6.89
N VAL A 137 1.45 13.63 -7.62
CA VAL A 137 1.29 14.99 -8.16
C VAL A 137 0.21 15.06 -9.25
N GLU A 138 -0.05 13.96 -9.94
CA GLU A 138 -1.15 13.87 -10.91
C GLU A 138 -2.55 14.09 -10.28
N THR A 139 -2.66 13.95 -8.95
CA THR A 139 -3.94 14.08 -8.23
C THR A 139 -4.13 15.43 -7.53
N ASP A 140 -3.14 16.33 -7.61
CA ASP A 140 -3.18 17.62 -6.90
C ASP A 140 -2.40 18.70 -7.68
N ASP A 141 -3.12 19.69 -8.20
CA ASP A 141 -2.55 20.76 -9.03
C ASP A 141 -1.45 21.55 -8.31
N ALA A 142 -1.59 21.78 -7.00
CA ALA A 142 -0.59 22.51 -6.21
C ALA A 142 0.71 21.70 -6.04
N LEU A 143 0.60 20.38 -5.85
CA LEU A 143 1.76 19.49 -5.83
C LEU A 143 2.42 19.41 -7.21
N MET A 144 1.60 19.42 -8.27
CA MET A 144 2.09 19.40 -9.65
C MET A 144 2.91 20.65 -9.97
N GLU A 145 2.42 21.84 -9.60
CA GLU A 145 3.16 23.09 -9.80
C GLU A 145 4.51 23.08 -9.08
N LYS A 146 4.55 22.65 -7.82
CA LYS A 146 5.80 22.51 -7.04
C LYS A 146 6.78 21.53 -7.68
N PHE A 147 6.29 20.35 -8.06
CA PHE A 147 7.11 19.30 -8.64
C PHE A 147 7.79 19.74 -9.94
N PHE A 148 7.03 20.34 -10.86
CA PHE A 148 7.58 20.86 -12.12
C PHE A 148 8.37 22.16 -11.93
N GLY A 149 8.08 22.92 -10.87
CA GLY A 149 8.87 24.09 -10.48
C GLY A 149 10.23 23.74 -9.87
N GLY A 150 10.50 22.45 -9.61
CA GLY A 150 11.72 21.99 -8.95
C GLY A 150 11.79 22.36 -7.46
N GLU A 151 10.63 22.63 -6.85
CA GLU A 151 10.53 22.88 -5.41
C GLU A 151 10.49 21.56 -4.65
N GLU A 152 11.04 21.56 -3.44
CA GLU A 152 10.98 20.38 -2.58
C GLU A 152 9.56 20.13 -2.09
N ILE A 153 9.07 18.90 -2.28
CA ILE A 153 7.80 18.44 -1.71
C ILE A 153 8.09 17.93 -0.30
N THR A 154 7.45 18.53 0.68
CA THR A 154 7.64 18.17 2.09
C THR A 154 7.03 16.80 2.41
N LYS A 155 7.49 16.17 3.50
CA LYS A 155 6.94 14.91 4.00
C LYS A 155 5.42 14.99 4.22
N GLU A 156 4.94 16.07 4.82
CA GLU A 156 3.50 16.28 5.09
C GLU A 156 2.70 16.35 3.79
N GLU A 157 3.23 16.99 2.76
CA GLU A 157 2.61 17.05 1.44
C GLU A 157 2.58 15.67 0.77
N ILE A 158 3.67 14.89 0.89
CA ILE A 158 3.72 13.50 0.39
C ILE A 158 2.66 12.64 1.08
N LEU A 159 2.60 12.67 2.41
CA LEU A 159 1.62 11.90 3.18
C LEU A 159 0.19 12.28 2.80
N LYS A 160 -0.10 13.57 2.66
CA LYS A 160 -1.40 14.07 2.24
C LYS A 160 -1.76 13.64 0.81
N GLY A 161 -0.81 13.73 -0.12
CA GLY A 161 -0.98 13.31 -1.51
C GLY A 161 -1.25 11.81 -1.62
N LEU A 162 -0.43 10.98 -0.97
CA LEU A 162 -0.63 9.53 -0.91
C LEU A 162 -1.99 9.15 -0.32
N ARG A 163 -2.40 9.78 0.79
CA ARG A 163 -3.70 9.54 1.41
C ARG A 163 -4.84 9.89 0.46
N LYS A 164 -4.82 11.08 -0.12
CA LYS A 164 -5.84 11.54 -1.07
C LYS A 164 -5.96 10.57 -2.25
N ALA A 165 -4.85 10.28 -2.91
CA ALA A 165 -4.82 9.37 -4.06
C ALA A 165 -5.29 7.95 -3.71
N THR A 166 -5.01 7.47 -2.49
CA THR A 166 -5.47 6.16 -2.00
C THR A 166 -6.99 6.15 -1.78
N ILE A 167 -7.54 7.16 -1.10
CA ILE A 167 -8.98 7.27 -0.82
C ILE A 167 -9.78 7.43 -2.13
N GLU A 168 -9.24 8.16 -3.09
CA GLU A 168 -9.83 8.34 -4.43
C GLU A 168 -9.67 7.10 -5.34
N ASN A 169 -8.96 6.05 -4.88
CA ASN A 169 -8.65 4.84 -5.65
C ASN A 169 -7.83 5.10 -6.94
N THR A 170 -7.07 6.19 -7.01
CA THR A 170 -6.19 6.49 -8.14
C THR A 170 -4.88 5.73 -8.06
N ILE A 171 -4.43 5.42 -6.84
CA ILE A 171 -3.25 4.59 -6.56
C ILE A 171 -3.58 3.48 -5.56
N VAL A 172 -2.69 2.50 -5.51
CA VAL A 172 -2.63 1.47 -4.46
C VAL A 172 -1.25 1.52 -3.82
N PRO A 173 -1.10 2.09 -2.62
CA PRO A 173 0.19 2.05 -1.93
C PRO A 173 0.66 0.61 -1.69
N VAL A 174 1.93 0.36 -1.94
CA VAL A 174 2.52 -0.97 -1.81
C VAL A 174 3.59 -0.95 -0.73
N VAL A 175 3.48 -1.89 0.21
CA VAL A 175 4.46 -2.19 1.25
C VAL A 175 4.78 -3.68 1.25
N CYS A 176 5.89 -4.08 1.87
CA CYS A 176 6.29 -5.47 1.91
C CYS A 176 6.89 -5.89 3.25
N GLY A 177 6.98 -7.21 3.45
CA GLY A 177 7.54 -7.75 4.67
C GLY A 177 7.41 -9.26 4.79
N THR A 178 7.64 -9.76 5.99
CA THR A 178 7.38 -11.15 6.37
C THR A 178 6.69 -11.21 7.73
N ALA A 179 5.37 -11.40 7.69
CA ALA A 179 4.52 -11.33 8.88
C ALA A 179 4.91 -12.36 9.94
N PHE A 180 5.32 -13.56 9.54
CA PHE A 180 5.71 -14.62 10.48
C PHE A 180 6.96 -14.23 11.32
N LYS A 181 7.86 -13.42 10.76
CA LYS A 181 9.04 -12.88 11.45
C LYS A 181 8.82 -11.47 11.98
N ASN A 182 7.60 -10.96 11.88
CA ASN A 182 7.19 -9.61 12.30
C ASN A 182 8.04 -8.47 11.68
N LYS A 183 8.68 -8.72 10.51
CA LYS A 183 9.44 -7.71 9.79
C LYS A 183 8.55 -6.96 8.81
N GLY A 184 8.52 -5.63 8.87
CA GLY A 184 7.67 -4.77 8.03
C GLY A 184 6.25 -4.56 8.56
N ILE A 185 5.85 -5.19 9.66
CA ILE A 185 4.49 -5.07 10.20
C ILE A 185 4.24 -3.71 10.83
N GLN A 186 5.22 -3.15 11.55
CA GLN A 186 5.09 -1.81 12.11
C GLN A 186 4.86 -0.78 11.00
N ALA A 187 5.66 -0.84 9.93
CA ALA A 187 5.51 0.04 8.78
C ALA A 187 4.17 -0.15 8.04
N LEU A 188 3.64 -1.39 7.97
CA LEU A 188 2.29 -1.65 7.47
C LEU A 188 1.22 -0.99 8.33
N LEU A 189 1.33 -1.07 9.66
CA LEU A 189 0.38 -0.43 10.57
C LEU A 189 0.41 1.09 10.44
N ASP A 190 1.60 1.69 10.32
CA ASP A 190 1.75 3.12 10.06
C ASP A 190 1.13 3.52 8.71
N ALA A 191 1.31 2.71 7.67
CA ALA A 191 0.69 2.94 6.36
C ALA A 191 -0.85 2.86 6.43
N ILE A 192 -1.41 1.96 7.22
CA ILE A 192 -2.86 1.88 7.46
C ILE A 192 -3.36 3.17 8.11
N VAL A 193 -2.69 3.63 9.18
CA VAL A 193 -3.06 4.87 9.88
C VAL A 193 -2.95 6.09 8.98
N ASN A 194 -1.90 6.16 8.16
CA ASN A 194 -1.62 7.32 7.33
C ASN A 194 -2.50 7.39 6.08
N PHE A 195 -2.81 6.26 5.43
CA PHE A 195 -3.36 6.25 4.08
C PHE A 195 -4.77 5.70 3.97
N MET A 196 -5.23 4.89 4.93
CA MET A 196 -6.58 4.35 4.87
C MET A 196 -7.62 5.38 5.36
N PRO A 197 -8.84 5.36 4.81
CA PRO A 197 -9.89 6.29 5.23
C PRO A 197 -10.28 6.10 6.70
N ALA A 198 -10.53 7.20 7.38
CA ALA A 198 -11.21 7.21 8.67
C ALA A 198 -12.74 7.28 8.44
N PRO A 199 -13.57 6.94 9.43
CA PRO A 199 -15.03 7.06 9.30
C PRO A 199 -15.51 8.47 8.92
N THR A 200 -14.71 9.50 9.21
CA THR A 200 -14.99 10.90 8.84
C THR A 200 -14.70 11.23 7.37
N ASP A 201 -13.94 10.41 6.68
CA ASP A 201 -13.60 10.58 5.26
C ASP A 201 -14.68 9.95 4.36
N VAL A 202 -15.52 9.09 4.92
CA VAL A 202 -16.57 8.37 4.19
C VAL A 202 -17.88 9.13 4.28
N ALA A 203 -18.56 9.31 3.14
CA ALA A 203 -19.86 9.96 3.12
C ALA A 203 -20.87 9.21 4.02
N MET A 204 -21.65 9.95 4.79
CA MET A 204 -22.71 9.35 5.60
C MET A 204 -23.67 8.56 4.72
N VAL A 205 -24.01 7.35 5.14
CA VAL A 205 -25.03 6.55 4.48
C VAL A 205 -26.39 7.17 4.80
N GLU A 206 -27.04 7.73 3.80
CA GLU A 206 -28.39 8.23 3.92
C GLU A 206 -29.37 7.06 4.01
N GLY A 207 -30.06 6.94 5.13
CA GLY A 207 -31.13 5.97 5.33
C GLY A 207 -32.49 6.61 5.04
N ARG A 208 -33.39 5.88 4.40
CA ARG A 208 -34.77 6.31 4.25
C ARG A 208 -35.63 5.73 5.37
N ASP A 209 -36.53 6.55 5.93
CA ASP A 209 -37.49 6.07 6.91
C ASP A 209 -38.37 4.99 6.24
N PRO A 210 -38.46 3.75 6.78
CA PRO A 210 -39.32 2.71 6.23
C PRO A 210 -40.81 3.08 6.16
N LYS A 211 -41.24 4.05 6.97
CA LYS A 211 -42.64 4.52 7.04
C LYS A 211 -42.89 5.76 6.20
N ASP A 212 -41.84 6.48 5.82
CA ASP A 212 -41.95 7.72 5.03
C ASP A 212 -40.72 7.77 4.07
N PRO A 213 -40.84 7.19 2.86
CA PRO A 213 -39.71 7.12 1.91
C PRO A 213 -39.24 8.49 1.40
N GLU A 214 -39.98 9.57 1.64
CA GLU A 214 -39.57 10.94 1.27
C GLU A 214 -38.80 11.64 2.39
N LYS A 215 -38.72 11.00 3.56
CA LYS A 215 -37.97 11.51 4.72
C LYS A 215 -36.58 10.85 4.77
N LEU A 216 -35.52 11.68 4.62
CA LEU A 216 -34.11 11.30 4.82
C LEU A 216 -33.78 11.18 6.30
#